data_2d72e30d9877c6bee80764bfa8755cfb
#
_entry.id   2d72e30d9877c6bee80764bfa8755cfb
#
_cell.length_a   1.000
_cell.length_b   1.000
_cell.length_c   1.000
_cell.angle_alpha   90.00
_cell.angle_beta   90.00
_cell.angle_gamma   90.00
#
_symmetry.space_group_name_H-M   'P 1'
#
loop_
_entity.id
_entity.type
_entity.pdbx_description
1 polymer ?
#
loop_
_entity_poly.entity_id
_entity_poly.type
_entity_poly.pdbx_seq_one_letter_code
_entity_poly.pdbx_strand_id
1 'polypeptide(L)'
;MTTPPQAGVFPAILHETHADEFVQPFWDAAKKGKLVSARCTNCGTFRLPPAPFCFECQHREIEWVELPGTGRVYSFVIVRHALAEMLQPVVPYASGIVELDGTQGAGSRMIVNFVECDPEKLQIDDRVEAVFERVNDEITVVRFRPSK
;
A
#
# COMPACT_ATOMS: atom_id res chain seq x y z
N MET A 1 15.66 -11.46 -23.50
CA MET A 1 14.70 -12.46 -23.01
C MET A 1 13.87 -11.79 -21.92
N THR A 2 12.65 -11.47 -22.23
CA THR A 2 11.69 -10.99 -21.22
C THR A 2 11.24 -12.20 -20.40
N THR A 3 11.56 -12.21 -19.12
CA THR A 3 11.01 -13.18 -18.18
C THR A 3 9.49 -13.11 -18.26
N PRO A 4 8.79 -14.26 -18.43
CA PRO A 4 7.32 -14.21 -18.42
C PRO A 4 6.83 -13.56 -17.13
N PRO A 5 5.82 -12.68 -17.18
CA PRO A 5 5.29 -12.05 -15.99
C PRO A 5 4.79 -13.14 -15.04
N GLN A 6 5.25 -13.07 -13.79
CA GLN A 6 4.81 -13.96 -12.74
C GLN A 6 3.44 -13.49 -12.22
N ALA A 7 2.58 -14.43 -11.84
CA ALA A 7 1.31 -14.08 -11.22
C ALA A 7 1.52 -13.10 -10.05
N GLY A 8 0.75 -12.02 -10.02
CA GLY A 8 0.87 -10.96 -9.01
C GLY A 8 1.93 -9.88 -9.30
N VAL A 9 2.72 -10.00 -10.37
CA VAL A 9 3.66 -8.95 -10.79
C VAL A 9 2.99 -8.04 -11.83
N PHE A 10 2.78 -6.79 -11.49
CA PHE A 10 2.09 -5.83 -12.34
C PHE A 10 3.04 -5.18 -13.35
N PRO A 11 2.61 -4.99 -14.61
CA PRO A 11 3.40 -4.28 -15.61
C PRO A 11 3.75 -2.84 -15.15
N ALA A 12 4.99 -2.42 -15.41
CA ALA A 12 5.49 -1.10 -15.01
C ALA A 12 4.65 0.07 -15.56
N ILE A 13 4.07 -0.08 -16.74
CA ILE A 13 3.21 0.92 -17.38
C ILE A 13 1.96 1.27 -16.54
N LEU A 14 1.53 0.39 -15.65
CA LEU A 14 0.40 0.66 -14.76
C LEU A 14 0.76 1.56 -13.56
N HIS A 15 2.02 1.95 -13.44
CA HIS A 15 2.53 2.73 -12.32
C HIS A 15 2.91 4.15 -12.74
N GLU A 16 2.24 4.72 -13.73
CA GLU A 16 2.32 6.15 -13.97
C GLU A 16 1.57 6.88 -12.85
N THR A 17 2.32 7.49 -11.94
CA THR A 17 1.75 8.28 -10.85
C THR A 17 2.22 9.71 -10.96
N HIS A 18 1.28 10.62 -10.80
CA HIS A 18 1.59 12.03 -10.57
C HIS A 18 1.40 12.30 -9.09
N ALA A 19 2.49 12.21 -8.33
CA ALA A 19 2.48 12.58 -6.93
C ALA A 19 2.37 14.10 -6.83
N ASP A 20 1.34 14.57 -6.15
CA ASP A 20 1.26 15.97 -5.74
C ASP A 20 2.17 16.22 -4.52
N GLU A 21 2.37 17.48 -4.17
CA GLU A 21 3.21 17.87 -3.03
C GLU A 21 2.72 17.28 -1.69
N PHE A 22 1.43 16.95 -1.59
CA PHE A 22 0.82 16.36 -0.39
C PHE A 22 1.27 14.92 -0.15
N VAL A 23 1.39 14.13 -1.21
CA VAL A 23 1.73 12.69 -1.10
C VAL A 23 3.21 12.43 -1.38
N GLN A 24 3.96 13.42 -1.85
CA GLN A 24 5.37 13.26 -2.19
C GLN A 24 6.21 12.67 -1.04
N PRO A 25 6.05 13.10 0.23
CA PRO A 25 6.81 12.51 1.33
C PRO A 25 6.59 11.01 1.53
N PHE A 26 5.40 10.49 1.21
CA PHE A 26 5.12 9.05 1.23
C PHE A 26 5.97 8.31 0.20
N TRP A 27 6.02 8.81 -1.04
CA TRP A 27 6.79 8.20 -2.12
C TRP A 27 8.29 8.29 -1.88
N ASP A 28 8.78 9.41 -1.33
CA ASP A 28 10.18 9.59 -0.97
C ASP A 28 10.62 8.63 0.16
N ALA A 29 9.73 8.36 1.11
CA ALA A 29 9.97 7.37 2.15
C ALA A 29 9.97 5.95 1.58
N ALA A 30 9.01 5.62 0.70
CA ALA A 30 8.94 4.32 0.05
C ALA A 30 10.22 3.99 -0.75
N LYS A 31 10.81 4.97 -1.44
CA LYS A 31 12.11 4.82 -2.12
C LYS A 31 13.24 4.42 -1.18
N LYS A 32 13.13 4.80 0.09
CA LYS A 32 14.10 4.48 1.16
C LYS A 32 13.73 3.20 1.93
N GLY A 33 12.72 2.47 1.48
CA GLY A 33 12.23 1.27 2.14
C GLY A 33 11.51 1.55 3.46
N LYS A 34 10.88 2.71 3.60
CA LYS A 34 10.18 3.15 4.80
C LYS A 34 8.70 3.35 4.51
N LEU A 35 7.86 2.80 5.37
CA LEU A 35 6.43 3.09 5.38
C LEU A 35 6.16 4.25 6.33
N VAL A 36 5.49 5.28 5.84
CA VAL A 36 5.11 6.44 6.64
C VAL A 36 3.62 6.72 6.49
N SER A 37 3.03 7.33 7.52
CA SER A 37 1.66 7.84 7.47
C SER A 37 1.59 9.25 8.03
N ALA A 38 0.71 10.07 7.47
CA ALA A 38 0.45 11.41 7.97
C ALA A 38 -0.35 11.34 9.26
N ARG A 39 0.07 12.08 10.28
CA ARG A 39 -0.61 12.22 11.57
C ARG A 39 -0.99 13.68 11.80
N CYS A 40 -2.21 13.94 12.24
CA CYS A 40 -2.65 15.27 12.63
C CYS A 40 -1.87 15.77 13.85
N THR A 41 -1.29 16.97 13.77
CA THR A 41 -0.51 17.54 14.86
C THR A 41 -1.35 17.98 16.05
N ASN A 42 -2.67 18.17 15.86
CA ASN A 42 -3.58 18.59 16.93
C ASN A 42 -4.19 17.40 17.70
N CYS A 43 -4.80 16.43 17.00
CA CYS A 43 -5.53 15.34 17.66
C CYS A 43 -4.86 13.97 17.54
N GLY A 44 -3.75 13.86 16.80
CA GLY A 44 -3.01 12.61 16.63
C GLY A 44 -3.64 11.59 15.66
N THR A 45 -4.76 11.91 15.03
CA THR A 45 -5.43 11.03 14.07
C THR A 45 -4.57 10.83 12.83
N PHE A 46 -4.37 9.58 12.44
CA PHE A 46 -3.65 9.22 11.22
C PHE A 46 -4.52 9.35 9.97
N ARG A 47 -3.90 9.73 8.86
CA ARG A 47 -4.54 9.92 7.55
C ARG A 47 -3.65 9.34 6.44
N LEU A 48 -4.12 8.28 5.81
CA LEU A 48 -3.45 7.71 4.64
C LEU A 48 -4.52 7.25 3.62
N PRO A 49 -4.62 7.87 2.45
CA PRO A 49 -3.80 9.00 1.98
C PRO A 49 -3.98 10.27 2.83
N PRO A 50 -3.02 11.19 2.82
CA PRO A 50 -3.16 12.46 3.50
C PRO A 50 -4.30 13.27 2.87
N ALA A 51 -4.97 14.05 3.68
CA ALA A 51 -6.04 14.95 3.25
C ALA A 51 -5.76 16.37 3.76
N PRO A 52 -6.27 17.42 3.09
CA PRO A 52 -6.01 18.81 3.48
C PRO A 52 -6.48 19.15 4.89
N PHE A 53 -7.46 18.42 5.39
CA PHE A 53 -8.04 18.61 6.73
C PHE A 53 -8.12 17.30 7.48
N CYS A 54 -7.97 17.36 8.78
CA CYS A 54 -8.28 16.24 9.65
C CYS A 54 -9.80 16.01 9.67
N PHE A 55 -10.25 14.80 9.44
CA PHE A 55 -11.68 14.46 9.45
C PHE A 55 -12.28 14.48 10.87
N GLU A 56 -11.43 14.39 11.91
CA GLU A 56 -11.88 14.45 13.31
C GLU A 56 -11.95 15.89 13.85
N CYS A 57 -10.91 16.71 13.64
CA CYS A 57 -10.80 18.01 14.28
C CYS A 57 -10.64 19.19 13.33
N GLN A 58 -10.69 18.97 12.02
CA GLN A 58 -10.56 19.98 10.95
C GLN A 58 -9.20 20.70 10.91
N HIS A 59 -8.24 20.30 11.73
CA HIS A 59 -6.89 20.86 11.72
C HIS A 59 -6.17 20.49 10.41
N ARG A 60 -5.32 21.41 9.90
CA ARG A 60 -4.65 21.25 8.61
C ARG A 60 -3.28 20.59 8.70
N GLU A 61 -2.51 20.96 9.73
CA GLU A 61 -1.12 20.56 9.84
C GLU A 61 -0.98 19.07 10.13
N ILE A 62 0.00 18.47 9.48
CA ILE A 62 0.37 17.06 9.63
C ILE A 62 1.85 16.92 9.90
N GLU A 63 2.21 15.83 10.53
CA GLU A 63 3.56 15.31 10.58
C GLU A 63 3.59 13.92 9.96
N TRP A 64 4.72 13.56 9.36
CA TRP A 64 4.92 12.23 8.80
C TRP A 64 5.60 11.34 9.81
N VAL A 65 4.95 10.22 10.14
CA VAL A 65 5.41 9.26 11.16
C VAL A 65 5.80 7.96 10.46
N GLU A 66 7.02 7.49 10.74
CA GLU A 66 7.47 6.18 10.28
C GLU A 66 6.73 5.07 11.03
N LEU A 67 6.19 4.11 10.29
CA LEU A 67 5.47 2.96 10.81
C LEU A 67 6.35 1.70 10.75
N PRO A 68 6.04 0.67 11.54
CA PRO A 68 6.80 -0.59 11.55
C PRO A 68 6.85 -1.32 10.20
N GLY A 69 5.98 -0.98 9.26
CA GLY A 69 5.87 -1.69 7.98
C GLY A 69 5.11 -3.01 8.08
N THR A 70 4.39 -3.22 9.17
CA THR A 70 3.55 -4.41 9.39
C THR A 70 2.09 -4.04 9.56
N GLY A 71 1.21 -5.03 9.47
CA GLY A 71 -0.21 -4.83 9.64
C GLY A 71 -0.96 -6.15 9.61
N ARG A 72 -2.26 -6.05 9.41
CA ARG A 72 -3.14 -7.21 9.23
C ARG A 72 -4.10 -6.98 8.08
N VAL A 73 -4.49 -8.06 7.43
CA VAL A 73 -5.49 -8.03 6.37
C VAL A 73 -6.84 -7.63 6.96
N TYR A 74 -7.33 -6.48 6.57
CA TYR A 74 -8.65 -6.00 6.98
C TYR A 74 -9.75 -6.50 6.05
N SER A 75 -9.47 -6.47 4.75
CA SER A 75 -10.41 -6.90 3.71
C SER A 75 -9.63 -7.20 2.43
N PHE A 76 -10.11 -8.11 1.59
CA PHE A 76 -9.51 -8.36 0.28
C PHE A 76 -10.50 -8.98 -0.70
N VAL A 77 -10.12 -8.91 -1.97
CA VAL A 77 -10.78 -9.61 -3.08
C VAL A 77 -9.74 -10.35 -3.90
N ILE A 78 -10.15 -11.45 -4.51
CA ILE A 78 -9.30 -12.18 -5.46
C ILE A 78 -9.79 -11.84 -6.86
N VAL A 79 -8.92 -11.19 -7.64
CA VAL A 79 -9.19 -10.84 -9.03
C VAL A 79 -8.80 -12.02 -9.91
N ARG A 80 -9.80 -12.67 -10.51
CA ARG A 80 -9.61 -13.86 -11.36
C ARG A 80 -9.75 -13.56 -12.84
N HIS A 81 -10.31 -12.41 -13.18
CA HIS A 81 -10.54 -12.01 -14.56
C HIS A 81 -9.74 -10.76 -14.90
N ALA A 82 -8.93 -10.84 -15.94
CA ALA A 82 -8.15 -9.69 -16.39
C ALA A 82 -9.03 -8.71 -17.17
N LEU A 83 -9.10 -7.47 -16.71
CA LEU A 83 -9.83 -6.38 -17.36
C LEU A 83 -9.11 -5.84 -18.61
N ALA A 84 -7.81 -6.08 -18.71
CA ALA A 84 -6.99 -5.71 -19.86
C ALA A 84 -6.07 -6.86 -20.24
N GLU A 85 -5.75 -6.98 -21.52
CA GLU A 85 -4.92 -8.08 -22.04
C GLU A 85 -3.57 -8.19 -21.31
N MET A 86 -2.95 -7.05 -20.99
CA MET A 86 -1.68 -7.00 -20.25
C MET A 86 -1.75 -7.56 -18.83
N LEU A 87 -2.96 -7.72 -18.27
CA LEU A 87 -3.18 -8.30 -16.94
C LEU A 87 -3.43 -9.81 -16.97
N GLN A 88 -3.57 -10.43 -18.16
CA GLN A 88 -3.78 -11.87 -18.28
C GLN A 88 -2.70 -12.69 -17.55
N PRO A 89 -1.40 -12.35 -17.64
CA PRO A 89 -0.37 -13.10 -16.93
C PRO A 89 -0.34 -12.84 -15.42
N VAL A 90 -1.05 -11.81 -14.94
CA VAL A 90 -1.02 -11.37 -13.54
C VAL A 90 -2.08 -12.06 -12.70
N VAL A 91 -3.23 -12.39 -13.31
CA VAL A 91 -4.34 -13.04 -12.60
C VAL A 91 -4.03 -14.52 -12.33
N PRO A 92 -4.50 -15.12 -11.20
CA PRO A 92 -5.23 -14.44 -10.12
C PRO A 92 -4.29 -13.67 -9.18
N TYR A 93 -4.78 -12.56 -8.66
CA TYR A 93 -4.07 -11.80 -7.63
C TYR A 93 -5.04 -11.32 -6.54
N ALA A 94 -4.52 -11.05 -5.35
CA ALA A 94 -5.30 -10.45 -4.27
C ALA A 94 -5.02 -8.96 -4.17
N SER A 95 -6.09 -8.18 -4.05
CA SER A 95 -6.05 -6.76 -3.73
C SER A 95 -6.96 -6.50 -2.53
N GLY A 96 -6.56 -5.62 -1.64
CA GLY A 96 -7.35 -5.40 -0.45
C GLY A 96 -6.86 -4.24 0.40
N ILE A 97 -7.24 -4.28 1.65
CA ILE A 97 -6.98 -3.26 2.64
C ILE A 97 -6.18 -3.88 3.78
N VAL A 98 -5.08 -3.24 4.12
CA VAL A 98 -4.28 -3.56 5.31
C VAL A 98 -4.53 -2.49 6.37
N GLU A 99 -4.83 -2.93 7.59
CA GLU A 99 -4.80 -2.08 8.78
C GLU A 99 -3.38 -2.04 9.30
N LEU A 100 -2.78 -0.84 9.32
CA LEU A 100 -1.37 -0.64 9.58
C LEU A 100 -1.08 -0.60 11.07
N ASP A 101 -0.04 -1.30 11.50
CA ASP A 101 0.46 -1.22 12.86
C ASP A 101 1.10 0.15 13.15
N GLY A 102 1.11 0.54 14.42
CA GLY A 102 1.68 1.80 14.86
C GLY A 102 0.75 3.00 14.68
N THR A 103 -0.46 2.78 14.19
CA THR A 103 -1.50 3.80 14.08
C THR A 103 -2.57 3.55 15.14
N GLN A 104 -2.65 4.41 16.14
CA GLN A 104 -3.63 4.28 17.22
C GLN A 104 -4.95 4.97 16.88
N GLY A 105 -6.01 4.61 17.59
CA GLY A 105 -7.35 5.15 17.38
C GLY A 105 -8.03 4.52 16.17
N ALA A 106 -8.54 5.35 15.26
CA ALA A 106 -9.23 4.89 14.05
C ALA A 106 -8.31 4.12 13.08
N GLY A 107 -7.01 4.15 13.30
CA GLY A 107 -6.00 3.45 12.51
C GLY A 107 -5.90 3.94 11.06
N SER A 108 -4.72 3.83 10.48
CA SER A 108 -4.57 4.01 9.04
C SER A 108 -4.81 2.69 8.32
N ARG A 109 -5.56 2.76 7.24
CA ARG A 109 -5.80 1.64 6.34
C ARG A 109 -5.28 1.99 4.96
N MET A 110 -4.59 1.06 4.34
CA MET A 110 -3.98 1.24 3.04
C MET A 110 -4.51 0.23 2.06
N ILE A 111 -4.90 0.70 0.87
CA ILE A 111 -5.24 -0.18 -0.26
C ILE A 111 -3.94 -0.71 -0.87
N VAL A 112 -3.84 -2.03 -1.01
CA VAL A 112 -2.63 -2.71 -1.43
C VAL A 112 -2.91 -3.87 -2.37
N ASN A 113 -1.87 -4.32 -3.09
CA ASN A 113 -1.85 -5.66 -3.66
C ASN A 113 -1.02 -6.56 -2.75
N PHE A 114 -1.51 -7.78 -2.55
CA PHE A 114 -0.77 -8.83 -1.84
C PHE A 114 0.11 -9.59 -2.83
N VAL A 115 1.37 -9.75 -2.47
CA VAL A 115 2.40 -10.40 -3.29
C VAL A 115 3.06 -11.54 -2.53
N GLU A 116 3.83 -12.36 -3.24
CA GLU A 116 4.56 -13.50 -2.67
C GLU A 116 3.65 -14.46 -1.86
N CYS A 117 2.40 -14.57 -2.25
CA CYS A 117 1.43 -15.46 -1.61
C CYS A 117 0.51 -16.13 -2.61
N ASP A 118 -0.09 -17.24 -2.20
CA ASP A 118 -1.22 -17.81 -2.90
C ASP A 118 -2.49 -17.05 -2.49
N PRO A 119 -3.16 -16.35 -3.43
CA PRO A 119 -4.36 -15.57 -3.11
C PRO A 119 -5.48 -16.37 -2.45
N GLU A 120 -5.57 -17.69 -2.76
CA GLU A 120 -6.60 -18.58 -2.23
C GLU A 120 -6.37 -18.96 -0.76
N LYS A 121 -5.16 -18.71 -0.25
CA LYS A 121 -4.81 -19.03 1.15
C LYS A 121 -4.84 -17.80 2.05
N LEU A 122 -4.99 -16.61 1.47
CA LEU A 122 -5.06 -15.38 2.24
C LEU A 122 -6.34 -15.33 3.06
N GLN A 123 -6.24 -14.90 4.32
CA GLN A 123 -7.37 -14.78 5.24
C GLN A 123 -7.44 -13.40 5.88
N ILE A 124 -8.64 -13.03 6.32
CA ILE A 124 -8.83 -11.84 7.16
C ILE A 124 -8.04 -12.04 8.46
N ASP A 125 -7.47 -10.96 8.97
CA ASP A 125 -6.60 -10.91 10.15
C ASP A 125 -5.21 -11.54 9.97
N ASP A 126 -4.87 -12.09 8.80
CA ASP A 126 -3.50 -12.53 8.52
C ASP A 126 -2.51 -11.40 8.77
N ARG A 127 -1.41 -11.74 9.43
CA ARG A 127 -0.29 -10.80 9.62
C ARG A 127 0.46 -10.63 8.32
N VAL A 128 0.74 -9.38 7.99
CA VAL A 128 1.42 -9.00 6.74
C VAL A 128 2.52 -7.98 6.99
N GLU A 129 3.48 -7.95 6.08
CA GLU A 129 4.61 -7.02 6.10
C GLU A 129 4.76 -6.32 4.76
N ALA A 130 5.24 -5.09 4.79
CA ALA A 130 5.44 -4.26 3.60
C ALA A 130 6.60 -4.78 2.75
N VAL A 131 6.39 -4.77 1.45
CA VAL A 131 7.38 -5.03 0.41
C VAL A 131 7.51 -3.79 -0.46
N PHE A 132 8.71 -3.28 -0.61
CA PHE A 132 9.00 -2.09 -1.40
C PHE A 132 9.49 -2.51 -2.79
N GLU A 133 8.59 -2.42 -3.77
CA GLU A 133 8.89 -2.81 -5.16
C GLU A 133 9.29 -1.58 -5.97
N ARG A 134 10.57 -1.52 -6.35
CA ARG A 134 11.05 -0.48 -7.26
C ARG A 134 10.57 -0.78 -8.67
N VAL A 135 9.64 0.00 -9.16
CA VAL A 135 9.06 -0.14 -10.49
C VAL A 135 9.92 0.56 -11.55
N ASN A 136 10.43 1.74 -11.22
CA ASN A 136 11.34 2.52 -12.04
C ASN A 136 12.20 3.44 -11.14
N ASP A 137 12.96 4.36 -11.74
CA ASP A 137 13.85 5.26 -10.98
C ASP A 137 13.11 6.27 -10.10
N GLU A 138 11.85 6.55 -10.41
CA GLU A 138 11.05 7.54 -9.72
C GLU A 138 10.06 6.92 -8.72
N ILE A 139 9.59 5.71 -9.00
CA ILE A 139 8.48 5.10 -8.26
C ILE A 139 8.91 3.80 -7.59
N THR A 140 8.68 3.73 -6.29
CA THR A 140 8.71 2.52 -5.49
C THR A 140 7.33 2.30 -4.89
N VAL A 141 6.68 1.21 -5.25
CA VAL A 141 5.33 0.87 -4.79
C VAL A 141 5.41 0.06 -3.50
N VAL A 142 4.56 0.38 -2.55
CA VAL A 142 4.41 -0.41 -1.32
C VAL A 142 3.35 -1.48 -1.56
N ARG A 143 3.76 -2.74 -1.43
CA ARG A 143 2.89 -3.92 -1.44
C ARG A 143 2.97 -4.63 -0.11
N PHE A 144 2.18 -5.65 0.10
CA PHE A 144 2.24 -6.45 1.32
C PHE A 144 2.30 -7.93 0.99
N ARG A 145 2.98 -8.68 1.84
CA ARG A 145 3.02 -10.13 1.83
C ARG A 145 2.70 -10.69 3.20
N PRO A 146 2.20 -11.94 3.31
CA PRO A 146 2.05 -12.60 4.60
C PRO A 146 3.38 -12.64 5.36
N SER A 147 3.34 -12.29 6.63
CA SER A 147 4.49 -12.45 7.53
C SER A 147 4.77 -13.94 7.75
N LYS A 148 6.05 -14.29 7.80
CA LYS A 148 6.48 -15.66 8.08
C LYS A 148 6.29 -16.02 9.54
#